data_73ce9a9396cbc8ac8f719a001e4bb4e0
#
_entry.id   73ce9a9396cbc8ac8f719a001e4bb4e0
#
_cell.length_a   1.000
_cell.length_b   1.000
_cell.length_c   1.000
_cell.angle_alpha   90.00
_cell.angle_beta   90.00
_cell.angle_gamma   90.00
#
_symmetry.space_group_name_H-M   'P 1'
#
loop_
_entity.id
_entity.type
_entity.pdbx_description
1 polymer ?
#
loop_
_entity_poly.entity_id
_entity_poly.type
_entity_poly.pdbx_seq_one_letter_code
_entity_poly.pdbx_strand_id
1 'polypeptide(L)'
;MFRSLHMKLMLIMTLLIISLMTVVGAFLINSVANYYTQDFYTQMSEAFGDPDFWKDLETPIEGEEDAASSIAHILDTNSTLGIDNRSRKYYVLDGTDGHWLAGSDDKESGQAMPNDSRNLMRVLAGEDASDDNSPAAAYMDVAVAVQRGEGRYIVYVQDNGANVSALNSELITLIVEALIFGLIISVLLSFLLSKTLITPIERLTEGAERVADGDFSHKIEVASRDEIGVLTGTFNDMAQQLKRTLEEVENERTKLGTLFLHMTDGVVAFSRDGSVIQSNPAAEEMLGRSIPIGGSENYDTLVSDIAPLQGVLAVEQPGYLDGERDVGGRSLELLLTPFDQERLGGVLVVIHDVTEQRKTEELRREFVANVSHELRTPLTNIRSYAETLADNAGELPPNTEKNFLGVILNESDRMTHIVQDLLTLSRFDSGRAELKLAPFPFGQAVQDVYNANLMEAQRHGHAMELDITEELPEITGDRERIVQVMMNVVSNSIKYTPDGGRIRISAGRQDRRVWMEVADNGIGIPKEDRGRIFERFYRVDKARSRESGGTGLGLSIAKEIIDRHEGTIELVDRSGPGLTVRITLLVEGPHHGRE
;
A
#
# COMPACT_ATOMS: atom_id res chain seq x y z
N MET A 1 -35.29 -17.13 19.31
CA MET A 1 -34.98 -18.28 20.15
C MET A 1 -34.03 -19.29 19.52
N PHE A 2 -33.91 -19.43 18.20
CA PHE A 2 -32.97 -20.35 17.55
C PHE A 2 -31.95 -19.57 16.70
N ARG A 3 -30.94 -18.97 17.35
CA ARG A 3 -29.87 -18.22 16.62
C ARG A 3 -28.71 -19.11 16.13
N SER A 4 -28.48 -20.25 16.75
CA SER A 4 -27.41 -21.16 16.39
C SER A 4 -27.83 -22.12 15.25
N LEU A 5 -27.01 -22.26 14.24
CA LEU A 5 -27.20 -23.19 13.10
C LEU A 5 -27.28 -24.64 13.63
N HIS A 6 -26.52 -24.97 14.66
CA HIS A 6 -26.53 -26.25 15.35
C HIS A 6 -27.94 -26.61 15.87
N MET A 7 -28.59 -25.68 16.61
CA MET A 7 -29.95 -25.87 17.12
C MET A 7 -31.00 -26.05 16.01
N LYS A 8 -30.85 -25.31 14.89
CA LYS A 8 -31.74 -25.45 13.74
C LYS A 8 -31.62 -26.83 13.10
N LEU A 9 -30.38 -27.31 12.89
CA LEU A 9 -30.12 -28.61 12.27
C LEU A 9 -30.61 -29.76 13.15
N MET A 10 -30.37 -29.71 14.46
CA MET A 10 -30.90 -30.67 15.44
C MET A 10 -32.43 -30.72 15.39
N LEU A 11 -33.11 -29.57 15.41
CA LEU A 11 -34.57 -29.48 15.35
C LEU A 11 -35.11 -30.08 14.06
N ILE A 12 -34.50 -29.74 12.90
CA ILE A 12 -34.95 -30.26 11.58
C ILE A 12 -34.82 -31.77 11.55
N MET A 13 -33.69 -32.33 11.95
CA MET A 13 -33.46 -33.78 11.98
C MET A 13 -34.41 -34.49 12.91
N THR A 14 -34.66 -33.94 14.10
CA THR A 14 -35.60 -34.51 15.06
C THR A 14 -37.04 -34.50 14.52
N LEU A 15 -37.50 -33.38 13.95
CA LEU A 15 -38.84 -33.27 13.35
C LEU A 15 -39.02 -34.21 12.15
N LEU A 16 -37.96 -34.37 11.32
CA LEU A 16 -37.99 -35.27 10.19
C LEU A 16 -38.19 -36.73 10.62
N ILE A 17 -37.46 -37.18 11.66
CA ILE A 17 -37.60 -38.55 12.19
C ILE A 17 -38.98 -38.76 12.79
N ILE A 18 -39.49 -37.82 13.60
CA ILE A 18 -40.82 -37.90 14.19
C ILE A 18 -41.88 -37.98 13.08
N SER A 19 -41.80 -37.08 12.07
CA SER A 19 -42.73 -37.06 10.95
C SER A 19 -42.69 -38.38 10.15
N LEU A 20 -41.50 -38.86 9.83
CA LEU A 20 -41.33 -40.11 9.09
C LEU A 20 -41.92 -41.30 9.85
N MET A 21 -41.56 -41.43 11.16
CA MET A 21 -42.06 -42.51 11.99
C MET A 21 -43.57 -42.44 12.20
N THR A 22 -44.16 -41.26 12.30
CA THR A 22 -45.61 -41.08 12.41
C THR A 22 -46.31 -41.55 11.14
N VAL A 23 -45.80 -41.16 9.95
CA VAL A 23 -46.39 -41.55 8.65
C VAL A 23 -46.25 -43.05 8.43
N VAL A 24 -45.04 -43.62 8.66
CA VAL A 24 -44.82 -45.05 8.51
C VAL A 24 -45.62 -45.85 9.50
N GLY A 25 -45.70 -45.41 10.77
CA GLY A 25 -46.47 -46.04 11.81
C GLY A 25 -47.98 -46.07 11.51
N ALA A 26 -48.53 -44.93 11.11
CA ALA A 26 -49.95 -44.85 10.72
C ALA A 26 -50.24 -45.73 9.50
N PHE A 27 -49.34 -45.77 8.52
CA PHE A 27 -49.47 -46.64 7.32
C PHE A 27 -49.47 -48.11 7.74
N LEU A 28 -48.52 -48.55 8.57
CA LEU A 28 -48.43 -49.96 9.01
C LEU A 28 -49.68 -50.40 9.80
N ILE A 29 -50.13 -49.59 10.78
CA ILE A 29 -51.29 -49.88 11.57
C ILE A 29 -52.52 -50.03 10.69
N ASN A 30 -52.73 -49.08 9.76
CA ASN A 30 -53.85 -49.11 8.86
C ASN A 30 -53.77 -50.30 7.84
N SER A 31 -52.57 -50.63 7.37
CA SER A 31 -52.35 -51.76 6.46
C SER A 31 -52.63 -53.10 7.16
N VAL A 32 -52.20 -53.26 8.40
CA VAL A 32 -52.50 -54.47 9.19
C VAL A 32 -53.99 -54.60 9.48
N ALA A 33 -54.65 -53.51 9.90
CA ALA A 33 -56.08 -53.52 10.14
C ALA A 33 -56.86 -53.90 8.85
N ASN A 34 -56.52 -53.31 7.72
CA ASN A 34 -57.18 -53.62 6.45
C ASN A 34 -56.90 -55.06 6.03
N TYR A 35 -55.69 -55.59 6.16
CA TYR A 35 -55.33 -56.98 5.85
C TYR A 35 -56.20 -57.97 6.62
N TYR A 36 -56.26 -57.79 7.98
CA TYR A 36 -57.07 -58.67 8.82
C TYR A 36 -58.58 -58.58 8.54
N THR A 37 -59.08 -57.39 8.26
CA THR A 37 -60.49 -57.23 7.88
C THR A 37 -60.78 -57.95 6.54
N GLN A 38 -59.91 -57.79 5.54
CA GLN A 38 -60.08 -58.43 4.30
C GLN A 38 -59.94 -59.96 4.41
N ASP A 39 -58.99 -60.44 5.20
CA ASP A 39 -58.74 -61.85 5.44
C ASP A 39 -60.00 -62.51 6.07
N PHE A 40 -60.61 -61.87 7.07
CA PHE A 40 -61.82 -62.34 7.73
C PHE A 40 -62.97 -62.52 6.70
N TYR A 41 -63.27 -61.49 5.93
CA TYR A 41 -64.40 -61.59 4.93
C TYR A 41 -64.08 -62.56 3.80
N THR A 42 -62.82 -62.71 3.39
CA THR A 42 -62.40 -63.71 2.40
C THR A 42 -62.65 -65.14 2.94
N GLN A 43 -62.15 -65.40 4.19
CA GLN A 43 -62.37 -66.71 4.82
C GLN A 43 -63.86 -67.04 5.00
N MET A 44 -64.69 -66.08 5.41
CA MET A 44 -66.14 -66.27 5.53
C MET A 44 -66.79 -66.56 4.16
N SER A 45 -66.39 -65.79 3.16
CA SER A 45 -66.90 -66.02 1.78
C SER A 45 -66.49 -67.37 1.21
N GLU A 46 -65.24 -67.82 1.48
CA GLU A 46 -64.78 -69.16 1.08
C GLU A 46 -65.55 -70.27 1.83
N ALA A 47 -65.72 -70.14 3.16
CA ALA A 47 -66.35 -71.12 3.96
C ALA A 47 -67.84 -71.26 3.59
N PHE A 48 -68.61 -70.15 3.54
CA PHE A 48 -70.01 -70.17 3.19
C PHE A 48 -70.27 -70.25 1.69
N GLY A 49 -69.27 -70.14 0.81
CA GLY A 49 -69.29 -70.40 -0.62
C GLY A 49 -69.04 -71.85 -0.98
N ASP A 50 -68.62 -72.70 -0.06
CA ASP A 50 -68.40 -74.14 -0.28
C ASP A 50 -69.74 -74.92 -0.35
N PRO A 51 -70.08 -75.54 -1.51
CA PRO A 51 -71.32 -76.27 -1.66
C PRO A 51 -71.45 -77.50 -0.74
N ASP A 52 -70.31 -78.14 -0.40
CA ASP A 52 -70.34 -79.32 0.48
C ASP A 52 -70.63 -78.90 1.93
N PHE A 53 -70.03 -77.78 2.38
CA PHE A 53 -70.29 -77.21 3.69
C PHE A 53 -71.76 -76.73 3.83
N TRP A 54 -72.35 -76.13 2.77
CA TRP A 54 -73.74 -75.73 2.77
C TRP A 54 -74.66 -76.96 2.85
N LYS A 55 -74.38 -78.03 2.12
CA LYS A 55 -75.11 -79.24 2.18
C LYS A 55 -75.14 -79.90 3.53
N ASP A 56 -73.99 -79.89 4.23
CA ASP A 56 -73.89 -80.38 5.61
C ASP A 56 -74.70 -79.55 6.59
N LEU A 57 -74.76 -78.21 6.42
CA LEU A 57 -75.57 -77.32 7.22
C LEU A 57 -77.10 -77.52 6.99
N GLU A 58 -77.56 -77.76 5.79
CA GLU A 58 -78.97 -77.87 5.43
C GLU A 58 -79.55 -79.28 5.58
N THR A 59 -78.72 -80.32 5.49
CA THR A 59 -79.21 -81.73 5.50
C THR A 59 -79.41 -82.19 6.93
N PRO A 60 -80.64 -82.54 7.37
CA PRO A 60 -80.87 -83.11 8.69
C PRO A 60 -80.22 -84.49 8.81
N ILE A 61 -79.62 -84.82 9.96
CA ILE A 61 -79.01 -86.11 10.29
C ILE A 61 -80.11 -87.03 10.83
N GLU A 62 -80.23 -88.31 10.35
CA GLU A 62 -81.21 -89.27 10.89
C GLU A 62 -81.10 -89.51 12.39
N GLY A 63 -82.13 -89.16 13.15
CA GLY A 63 -82.15 -89.27 14.60
C GLY A 63 -81.67 -88.00 15.34
N GLU A 64 -81.62 -86.84 14.68
CA GLU A 64 -81.25 -85.56 15.20
C GLU A 64 -82.24 -85.08 16.23
N GLU A 65 -81.87 -85.03 17.51
CA GLU A 65 -82.73 -84.54 18.62
C GLU A 65 -82.71 -83.00 18.76
N ASP A 66 -81.60 -82.33 18.29
CA ASP A 66 -81.45 -80.87 18.35
C ASP A 66 -80.71 -80.38 17.11
N ALA A 67 -81.35 -79.69 16.16
CA ALA A 67 -80.81 -79.17 14.96
C ALA A 67 -79.73 -78.04 15.22
N ALA A 68 -79.94 -77.23 16.20
CA ALA A 68 -78.96 -76.14 16.54
C ALA A 68 -77.64 -76.69 17.02
N SER A 69 -77.65 -77.74 17.87
CA SER A 69 -76.43 -78.40 18.35
C SER A 69 -75.66 -79.13 17.21
N SER A 70 -76.41 -79.69 16.21
CA SER A 70 -75.78 -80.29 15.04
C SER A 70 -75.12 -79.24 14.15
N ILE A 71 -75.77 -78.10 13.88
CA ILE A 71 -75.19 -77.00 13.17
C ILE A 71 -73.93 -76.52 13.90
N ALA A 72 -73.98 -76.34 15.24
CA ALA A 72 -72.81 -75.94 16.05
C ALA A 72 -71.64 -76.90 15.90
N HIS A 73 -71.91 -78.23 15.91
CA HIS A 73 -70.85 -79.23 15.72
C HIS A 73 -70.21 -79.17 14.31
N ILE A 74 -70.97 -78.88 13.27
CA ILE A 74 -70.46 -78.68 11.91
C ILE A 74 -69.58 -77.42 11.85
N LEU A 75 -69.98 -76.35 12.50
CA LEU A 75 -69.19 -75.12 12.60
C LEU A 75 -67.88 -75.30 13.37
N ASP A 76 -67.92 -76.05 14.47
CA ASP A 76 -66.73 -76.37 15.28
C ASP A 76 -65.69 -77.23 14.51
N THR A 77 -66.16 -78.09 13.62
CA THR A 77 -65.28 -78.99 12.86
C THR A 77 -64.76 -78.34 11.55
N ASN A 78 -65.30 -77.22 11.16
CA ASN A 78 -64.84 -76.48 9.97
C ASN A 78 -63.64 -75.56 10.27
N SER A 79 -62.47 -75.98 9.88
CA SER A 79 -61.23 -75.21 10.11
C SER A 79 -61.19 -73.92 9.24
N THR A 80 -61.95 -73.82 8.17
CA THR A 80 -61.93 -72.62 7.28
C THR A 80 -62.53 -71.40 7.98
N LEU A 81 -63.49 -71.60 8.88
CA LEU A 81 -64.11 -70.55 9.64
C LEU A 81 -63.15 -69.91 10.63
N GLY A 82 -62.03 -70.58 11.02
CA GLY A 82 -61.02 -70.04 11.90
C GLY A 82 -61.54 -69.74 13.31
N ILE A 83 -62.53 -70.49 13.79
CA ILE A 83 -63.08 -70.33 15.15
C ILE A 83 -62.03 -70.68 16.17
N ASP A 84 -61.70 -69.75 17.05
CA ASP A 84 -60.71 -69.91 18.11
C ASP A 84 -61.25 -69.73 19.55
N ASN A 85 -62.59 -69.48 19.62
CA ASN A 85 -63.30 -69.24 20.87
C ASN A 85 -62.84 -68.11 21.74
N ARG A 86 -61.80 -67.33 21.29
CA ARG A 86 -61.26 -66.13 21.99
C ARG A 86 -61.62 -64.88 21.21
N SER A 87 -61.14 -64.75 19.97
CA SER A 87 -61.36 -63.61 19.11
C SER A 87 -62.51 -63.84 18.14
N ARG A 88 -62.60 -65.05 17.55
CA ARG A 88 -63.62 -65.41 16.61
C ARG A 88 -64.56 -66.46 17.18
N LYS A 89 -65.81 -66.10 17.26
CA LYS A 89 -66.91 -66.91 17.82
C LYS A 89 -68.02 -67.06 16.83
N TYR A 90 -68.78 -68.15 16.94
CA TYR A 90 -70.02 -68.34 16.19
C TYR A 90 -71.21 -68.51 17.14
N TYR A 91 -72.38 -68.18 16.64
CA TYR A 91 -73.65 -68.33 17.32
C TYR A 91 -74.66 -68.91 16.35
N VAL A 92 -75.40 -69.89 16.79
CA VAL A 92 -76.55 -70.42 16.11
C VAL A 92 -77.82 -69.86 16.76
N LEU A 93 -78.58 -69.08 16.00
CA LEU A 93 -79.76 -68.37 16.51
C LEU A 93 -81.05 -68.88 15.86
N ASP A 94 -82.17 -68.72 16.54
CA ASP A 94 -83.44 -68.92 15.95
C ASP A 94 -83.74 -67.93 14.84
N GLY A 95 -84.12 -68.41 13.64
CA GLY A 95 -84.35 -67.57 12.46
C GLY A 95 -85.58 -66.69 12.52
N THR A 96 -86.45 -66.85 13.52
CA THR A 96 -87.67 -66.07 13.66
C THR A 96 -87.57 -64.93 14.65
N ASP A 97 -86.87 -65.14 15.79
CA ASP A 97 -86.77 -64.15 16.84
C ASP A 97 -85.32 -63.78 17.26
N GLY A 98 -84.34 -64.51 16.69
CA GLY A 98 -82.94 -64.24 16.93
C GLY A 98 -82.41 -64.69 18.28
N HIS A 99 -83.15 -65.55 19.01
CA HIS A 99 -82.73 -66.11 20.28
C HIS A 99 -81.55 -67.07 20.10
N TRP A 100 -80.61 -67.01 21.05
CA TRP A 100 -79.42 -67.87 21.03
C TRP A 100 -79.83 -69.32 21.34
N LEU A 101 -79.39 -70.24 20.48
CA LEU A 101 -79.69 -71.69 20.64
C LEU A 101 -78.44 -72.48 20.96
N ALA A 102 -77.37 -72.26 20.24
CA ALA A 102 -76.05 -72.90 20.43
C ALA A 102 -74.95 -71.96 19.99
N GLY A 103 -73.66 -72.22 20.37
CA GLY A 103 -72.54 -71.43 19.93
C GLY A 103 -71.26 -71.74 20.73
N SER A 104 -70.20 -71.07 20.34
CA SER A 104 -68.85 -71.24 20.92
C SER A 104 -68.71 -70.60 22.33
N ASP A 105 -69.72 -69.92 22.87
CA ASP A 105 -69.74 -69.37 24.21
C ASP A 105 -70.60 -70.19 25.17
N ASP A 106 -70.26 -70.22 26.42
CA ASP A 106 -71.05 -70.88 27.51
C ASP A 106 -72.28 -70.02 27.95
N LYS A 107 -73.06 -69.49 26.98
CA LYS A 107 -74.27 -68.73 27.26
C LYS A 107 -75.43 -69.69 27.42
N GLU A 108 -76.34 -69.31 28.34
CA GLU A 108 -77.54 -70.08 28.52
C GLU A 108 -78.50 -69.93 27.29
N SER A 109 -79.12 -71.05 26.87
CA SER A 109 -80.05 -71.02 25.72
C SER A 109 -81.25 -70.09 26.04
N GLY A 110 -81.67 -69.32 25.10
CA GLY A 110 -82.82 -68.43 25.14
C GLY A 110 -82.48 -66.98 25.54
N GLN A 111 -81.13 -66.58 25.60
CA GLN A 111 -80.80 -65.18 25.69
C GLN A 111 -80.84 -64.53 24.30
N ALA A 112 -81.40 -63.33 24.24
CA ALA A 112 -81.32 -62.51 23.02
C ALA A 112 -79.91 -61.99 22.78
N MET A 113 -79.45 -62.03 21.58
CA MET A 113 -78.16 -61.39 21.15
C MET A 113 -78.36 -59.88 21.13
N PRO A 114 -77.33 -59.14 21.45
CA PRO A 114 -77.38 -57.70 21.30
C PRO A 114 -77.70 -57.32 19.84
N ASN A 115 -78.77 -56.52 19.62
CA ASN A 115 -79.24 -56.09 18.30
C ASN A 115 -78.41 -54.89 17.76
N ASP A 116 -77.15 -54.90 17.97
CA ASP A 116 -76.24 -53.84 17.45
C ASP A 116 -75.54 -54.27 16.13
N SER A 117 -75.66 -55.56 15.76
CA SER A 117 -75.11 -56.03 14.46
C SER A 117 -76.06 -55.72 13.32
N ARG A 118 -75.58 -54.96 12.33
CA ARG A 118 -76.30 -54.65 11.13
C ARG A 118 -76.51 -55.92 10.26
N ASN A 119 -75.47 -56.77 10.20
CA ASN A 119 -75.55 -58.04 9.41
C ASN A 119 -76.59 -58.98 10.01
N LEU A 120 -76.63 -59.17 11.33
CA LEU A 120 -77.62 -59.98 11.99
C LEU A 120 -79.05 -59.44 11.77
N MET A 121 -79.28 -58.15 11.89
CA MET A 121 -80.55 -57.49 11.72
C MET A 121 -81.11 -57.68 10.27
N ARG A 122 -80.24 -57.64 9.25
CA ARG A 122 -80.65 -57.86 7.86
C ARG A 122 -81.10 -59.29 7.59
N VAL A 123 -80.35 -60.25 8.14
CA VAL A 123 -80.71 -61.66 7.98
C VAL A 123 -81.94 -61.99 8.79
N LEU A 124 -82.18 -61.44 9.96
CA LEU A 124 -83.45 -61.52 10.69
C LEU A 124 -84.62 -60.89 9.94
N ALA A 125 -84.35 -59.81 9.18
CA ALA A 125 -85.39 -59.17 8.33
C ALA A 125 -85.74 -59.97 7.02
N GLY A 126 -85.07 -61.11 6.74
CA GLY A 126 -85.37 -61.99 5.68
C GLY A 126 -84.33 -62.07 4.55
N GLU A 127 -83.16 -61.48 4.70
CA GLU A 127 -82.02 -61.70 3.80
C GLU A 127 -81.39 -63.08 4.06
N ASP A 128 -80.83 -63.72 3.02
CA ASP A 128 -80.21 -65.04 3.13
C ASP A 128 -78.82 -64.99 3.69
N ALA A 129 -78.06 -63.90 3.45
CA ALA A 129 -76.76 -63.67 3.99
C ALA A 129 -76.47 -62.16 4.03
N SER A 130 -75.69 -61.75 4.98
CA SER A 130 -75.16 -60.37 5.07
C SER A 130 -73.76 -60.37 5.66
N ASP A 131 -72.82 -59.76 4.89
CA ASP A 131 -71.41 -59.61 5.22
C ASP A 131 -70.97 -58.13 5.08
N ASP A 132 -71.86 -57.18 5.33
CA ASP A 132 -71.61 -55.75 5.14
C ASP A 132 -70.53 -55.29 6.14
N ASN A 133 -69.38 -54.97 5.56
CA ASN A 133 -68.26 -54.45 6.33
C ASN A 133 -68.49 -52.99 6.78
N SER A 134 -68.96 -52.78 7.97
CA SER A 134 -69.18 -51.46 8.52
C SER A 134 -67.88 -50.95 9.17
N PRO A 135 -67.21 -49.91 8.61
CA PRO A 135 -65.97 -49.35 9.17
C PRO A 135 -66.13 -48.82 10.61
N ALA A 136 -67.36 -48.64 11.07
CA ALA A 136 -67.66 -48.11 12.43
C ALA A 136 -67.91 -49.22 13.44
N ALA A 137 -67.95 -50.49 13.06
CA ALA A 137 -68.15 -51.59 13.99
C ALA A 137 -66.84 -51.91 14.74
N ALA A 138 -66.93 -52.14 16.05
CA ALA A 138 -65.82 -52.57 16.84
C ALA A 138 -65.42 -54.03 16.64
N TYR A 139 -66.09 -54.71 15.78
CA TYR A 139 -65.97 -56.15 15.45
C TYR A 139 -66.29 -56.40 13.96
N MET A 140 -65.81 -57.49 13.43
CA MET A 140 -66.13 -57.99 12.16
C MET A 140 -67.19 -59.09 12.32
N ASP A 141 -68.20 -59.13 11.47
CA ASP A 141 -69.29 -60.14 11.60
C ASP A 141 -69.89 -60.53 10.23
N VAL A 142 -70.41 -61.71 10.20
CA VAL A 142 -71.16 -62.25 9.09
C VAL A 142 -72.36 -63.02 9.63
N ALA A 143 -73.55 -62.82 9.05
CA ALA A 143 -74.73 -63.54 9.39
C ALA A 143 -75.25 -64.27 8.13
N VAL A 144 -75.66 -65.53 8.25
CA VAL A 144 -76.15 -66.36 7.15
C VAL A 144 -77.37 -67.16 7.64
N ALA A 145 -78.48 -67.14 6.85
CA ALA A 145 -79.64 -67.93 7.12
C ALA A 145 -79.44 -69.37 6.59
N VAL A 146 -79.73 -70.38 7.42
CA VAL A 146 -79.62 -71.78 7.09
C VAL A 146 -80.99 -72.41 7.26
N GLN A 147 -81.53 -73.08 6.19
CA GLN A 147 -82.77 -73.80 6.26
C GLN A 147 -82.44 -75.27 6.54
N ARG A 148 -82.78 -75.79 7.72
CA ARG A 148 -82.55 -77.19 8.07
C ARG A 148 -83.88 -77.86 8.47
N GLY A 149 -84.39 -78.79 7.59
CA GLY A 149 -85.72 -79.35 7.76
C GLY A 149 -86.79 -78.28 7.67
N GLU A 150 -87.73 -78.23 8.69
CA GLU A 150 -88.79 -77.20 8.74
C GLU A 150 -88.33 -75.92 9.47
N GLY A 151 -87.09 -75.93 10.07
CA GLY A 151 -86.58 -74.80 10.87
C GLY A 151 -85.65 -73.88 10.08
N ARG A 152 -85.81 -72.57 10.32
CA ARG A 152 -84.84 -71.54 9.87
C ARG A 152 -83.95 -71.21 10.99
N TYR A 153 -82.61 -71.27 10.77
CA TYR A 153 -81.54 -70.92 11.74
C TYR A 153 -80.69 -69.82 11.14
N ILE A 154 -80.07 -69.04 11.99
CA ILE A 154 -79.11 -68.05 11.56
C ILE A 154 -77.74 -68.43 12.19
N VAL A 155 -76.78 -68.66 11.33
CA VAL A 155 -75.35 -68.77 11.73
C VAL A 155 -74.77 -67.40 11.74
N TYR A 156 -74.35 -66.93 12.91
CA TYR A 156 -73.75 -65.64 13.10
C TYR A 156 -72.31 -65.84 13.57
N VAL A 157 -71.34 -65.38 12.77
CA VAL A 157 -69.89 -65.43 13.12
C VAL A 157 -69.40 -64.01 13.44
N GLN A 158 -68.83 -63.85 14.56
CA GLN A 158 -68.30 -62.55 15.07
C GLN A 158 -66.82 -62.68 15.43
N ASP A 159 -66.02 -61.75 14.93
CA ASP A 159 -64.61 -61.56 15.34
C ASP A 159 -64.46 -60.21 16.08
N ASN A 160 -64.10 -60.24 17.32
CA ASN A 160 -63.99 -59.07 18.15
C ASN A 160 -62.70 -58.26 17.92
N GLY A 161 -61.85 -58.60 16.94
CA GLY A 161 -60.63 -57.92 16.58
C GLY A 161 -59.54 -57.99 17.65
N ALA A 162 -59.68 -58.91 18.62
CA ALA A 162 -58.68 -58.99 19.73
C ALA A 162 -57.27 -59.28 19.17
N ASN A 163 -57.15 -60.13 18.17
CA ASN A 163 -55.86 -60.43 17.50
C ASN A 163 -55.29 -59.20 16.80
N VAL A 164 -56.17 -58.40 16.15
CA VAL A 164 -55.79 -57.13 15.49
C VAL A 164 -55.33 -56.11 16.53
N SER A 165 -56.08 -56.00 17.65
CA SER A 165 -55.76 -55.10 18.74
C SER A 165 -54.44 -55.46 19.42
N ALA A 166 -54.17 -56.78 19.64
CA ALA A 166 -52.91 -57.26 20.21
C ALA A 166 -51.72 -56.94 19.30
N LEU A 167 -51.86 -57.22 17.98
CA LEU A 167 -50.83 -56.88 16.99
C LEU A 167 -50.61 -55.39 16.83
N ASN A 168 -51.67 -54.58 16.85
CA ASN A 168 -51.52 -53.13 16.82
C ASN A 168 -50.78 -52.61 18.06
N SER A 169 -51.02 -53.17 19.26
CA SER A 169 -50.29 -52.83 20.47
C SER A 169 -48.82 -53.18 20.38
N GLU A 170 -48.50 -54.35 19.81
CA GLU A 170 -47.09 -54.76 19.57
C GLU A 170 -46.42 -53.87 18.53
N LEU A 171 -47.10 -53.55 17.44
CA LEU A 171 -46.63 -52.62 16.41
C LEU A 171 -46.35 -51.22 17.00
N ILE A 172 -47.26 -50.69 17.84
CA ILE A 172 -47.07 -49.38 18.52
C ILE A 172 -45.83 -49.43 19.37
N THR A 173 -45.60 -50.53 20.10
CA THR A 173 -44.39 -50.69 20.95
C THR A 173 -43.13 -50.68 20.10
N LEU A 174 -43.11 -51.45 19.01
CA LEU A 174 -41.95 -51.47 18.09
C LEU A 174 -41.73 -50.09 17.43
N ILE A 175 -42.79 -49.38 17.05
CA ILE A 175 -42.70 -48.03 16.49
C ILE A 175 -42.09 -47.04 17.52
N VAL A 176 -42.51 -47.12 18.80
CA VAL A 176 -41.97 -46.27 19.87
C VAL A 176 -40.52 -46.59 20.14
N GLU A 177 -40.13 -47.89 20.18
CA GLU A 177 -38.71 -48.28 20.31
C GLU A 177 -37.86 -47.75 19.15
N ALA A 178 -38.34 -47.93 17.91
CA ALA A 178 -37.67 -47.42 16.70
C ALA A 178 -37.56 -45.89 16.74
N LEU A 179 -38.57 -45.17 17.25
CA LEU A 179 -38.56 -43.74 17.43
C LEU A 179 -37.45 -43.30 18.40
N ILE A 180 -37.33 -43.99 19.54
CA ILE A 180 -36.31 -43.72 20.53
C ILE A 180 -34.92 -43.92 19.95
N PHE A 181 -34.65 -45.03 19.25
CA PHE A 181 -33.42 -45.29 18.54
C PHE A 181 -33.12 -44.22 17.48
N GLY A 182 -34.15 -43.86 16.69
CA GLY A 182 -34.02 -42.80 15.70
C GLY A 182 -33.68 -41.44 16.28
N LEU A 183 -34.26 -41.08 17.43
CA LEU A 183 -33.92 -39.84 18.12
C LEU A 183 -32.47 -39.83 18.64
N ILE A 184 -32.00 -40.96 19.20
CA ILE A 184 -30.58 -41.08 19.64
C ILE A 184 -29.66 -40.92 18.45
N ILE A 185 -29.90 -41.58 17.34
CA ILE A 185 -29.13 -41.46 16.09
C ILE A 185 -29.17 -40.04 15.58
N SER A 186 -30.33 -39.37 15.62
CA SER A 186 -30.49 -37.96 15.17
C SER A 186 -29.60 -37.01 15.98
N VAL A 187 -29.58 -37.17 17.31
CA VAL A 187 -28.74 -36.35 18.17
C VAL A 187 -27.26 -36.59 17.89
N LEU A 188 -26.84 -37.87 17.74
CA LEU A 188 -25.47 -38.23 17.44
C LEU A 188 -25.03 -37.65 16.06
N LEU A 189 -25.86 -37.81 15.03
CA LEU A 189 -25.59 -37.30 13.68
C LEU A 189 -25.54 -35.77 13.67
N SER A 190 -26.46 -35.11 14.38
CA SER A 190 -26.46 -33.67 14.54
C SER A 190 -25.17 -33.17 15.21
N PHE A 191 -24.67 -33.88 16.22
CA PHE A 191 -23.39 -33.56 16.88
C PHE A 191 -22.21 -33.71 15.93
N LEU A 192 -22.16 -34.80 15.14
CA LEU A 192 -21.11 -35.01 14.16
C LEU A 192 -21.10 -33.92 13.08
N LEU A 193 -22.27 -33.63 12.49
CA LEU A 193 -22.43 -32.57 11.49
C LEU A 193 -22.06 -31.19 12.05
N SER A 194 -22.41 -30.92 13.29
CA SER A 194 -22.02 -29.69 13.95
C SER A 194 -20.50 -29.53 14.02
N LYS A 195 -19.81 -30.58 14.45
CA LYS A 195 -18.36 -30.55 14.60
C LYS A 195 -17.60 -30.50 13.25
N THR A 196 -18.13 -31.17 12.22
CA THR A 196 -17.46 -31.27 10.91
C THR A 196 -17.74 -30.10 9.97
N LEU A 197 -18.95 -29.51 10.03
CA LEU A 197 -19.34 -28.44 9.11
C LEU A 197 -19.55 -27.09 9.79
N ILE A 198 -20.30 -27.07 10.94
CA ILE A 198 -20.71 -25.79 11.52
C ILE A 198 -19.51 -25.08 12.20
N THR A 199 -18.76 -25.78 13.02
CA THR A 199 -17.64 -25.18 13.77
C THR A 199 -16.56 -24.58 12.84
N PRO A 200 -16.10 -25.22 11.76
CA PRO A 200 -15.18 -24.60 10.81
C PRO A 200 -15.75 -23.35 10.12
N ILE A 201 -17.04 -23.36 9.77
CA ILE A 201 -17.71 -22.20 9.16
C ILE A 201 -17.77 -21.02 10.15
N GLU A 202 -18.09 -21.29 11.43
CA GLU A 202 -18.09 -20.26 12.49
C GLU A 202 -16.68 -19.65 12.65
N ARG A 203 -15.62 -20.47 12.65
CA ARG A 203 -14.23 -19.98 12.69
C ARG A 203 -13.86 -19.14 11.48
N LEU A 204 -14.33 -19.53 10.27
CA LEU A 204 -14.15 -18.74 9.06
C LEU A 204 -14.85 -17.39 9.15
N THR A 205 -16.08 -17.37 9.69
CA THR A 205 -16.85 -16.14 9.89
C THR A 205 -16.14 -15.21 10.88
N GLU A 206 -15.71 -15.74 12.02
CA GLU A 206 -14.94 -14.99 13.02
C GLU A 206 -13.62 -14.45 12.44
N GLY A 207 -12.92 -15.27 11.65
CA GLY A 207 -11.71 -14.85 10.97
C GLY A 207 -11.98 -13.72 9.95
N ALA A 208 -13.10 -13.79 9.23
CA ALA A 208 -13.51 -12.75 8.28
C ALA A 208 -13.87 -11.43 8.99
N GLU A 209 -14.55 -11.48 10.12
CA GLU A 209 -14.83 -10.30 10.95
C GLU A 209 -13.53 -9.63 11.43
N ARG A 210 -12.56 -10.42 11.92
CA ARG A 210 -11.25 -9.90 12.33
C ARG A 210 -10.49 -9.25 11.18
N VAL A 211 -10.48 -9.88 10.00
CA VAL A 211 -9.85 -9.29 8.80
C VAL A 211 -10.52 -7.98 8.41
N ALA A 212 -11.86 -7.88 8.51
CA ALA A 212 -12.60 -6.65 8.26
C ALA A 212 -12.26 -5.54 9.26
N ASP A 213 -11.97 -5.89 10.52
CA ASP A 213 -11.51 -4.96 11.57
C ASP A 213 -10.01 -4.63 11.46
N GLY A 214 -9.31 -5.18 10.46
CA GLY A 214 -7.89 -4.92 10.21
C GLY A 214 -6.91 -5.84 10.95
N ASP A 215 -7.40 -6.87 11.65
CA ASP A 215 -6.55 -7.86 12.32
C ASP A 215 -6.21 -9.03 11.38
N PHE A 216 -5.07 -8.94 10.73
CA PHE A 216 -4.50 -9.97 9.85
C PHE A 216 -3.54 -10.92 10.58
N SER A 217 -3.42 -10.85 11.90
CA SER A 217 -2.42 -11.61 12.66
C SER A 217 -2.78 -13.08 12.82
N HIS A 218 -4.08 -13.41 12.76
CA HIS A 218 -4.59 -14.76 13.00
C HIS A 218 -4.76 -15.55 11.72
N LYS A 219 -4.11 -16.71 11.68
CA LYS A 219 -4.31 -17.71 10.63
C LYS A 219 -5.28 -18.76 11.13
N ILE A 220 -6.34 -19.03 10.37
CA ILE A 220 -7.31 -20.08 10.68
C ILE A 220 -6.63 -21.45 10.43
N GLU A 221 -6.70 -22.35 11.43
CA GLU A 221 -6.16 -23.68 11.30
C GLU A 221 -6.93 -24.51 10.28
N VAL A 222 -6.25 -25.10 9.31
CA VAL A 222 -6.85 -25.99 8.31
C VAL A 222 -6.98 -27.39 8.93
N ALA A 223 -8.13 -27.64 9.54
CA ALA A 223 -8.39 -28.90 10.28
C ALA A 223 -8.92 -30.03 9.39
N SER A 224 -9.36 -29.77 8.16
CA SER A 224 -9.92 -30.74 7.23
C SER A 224 -9.16 -30.75 5.91
N ARG A 225 -9.29 -31.86 5.17
CA ARG A 225 -8.75 -32.00 3.79
C ARG A 225 -9.84 -31.99 2.72
N ASP A 226 -11.08 -31.68 3.09
CA ASP A 226 -12.23 -31.54 2.23
C ASP A 226 -12.37 -30.10 1.67
N GLU A 227 -13.51 -29.79 1.08
CA GLU A 227 -13.83 -28.49 0.51
C GLU A 227 -13.77 -27.35 1.55
N ILE A 228 -14.06 -27.66 2.82
CA ILE A 228 -13.95 -26.69 3.92
C ILE A 228 -12.49 -26.39 4.22
N GLY A 229 -11.62 -27.40 4.16
CA GLY A 229 -10.16 -27.22 4.31
C GLY A 229 -9.58 -26.38 3.18
N VAL A 230 -9.99 -26.64 1.93
CA VAL A 230 -9.59 -25.82 0.76
C VAL A 230 -10.07 -24.38 0.92
N LEU A 231 -11.33 -24.19 1.32
CA LEU A 231 -11.89 -22.84 1.57
C LEU A 231 -11.10 -22.11 2.65
N THR A 232 -10.76 -22.80 3.74
CA THR A 232 -9.96 -22.23 4.83
C THR A 232 -8.56 -21.81 4.35
N GLY A 233 -7.92 -22.65 3.53
CA GLY A 233 -6.63 -22.34 2.92
C GLY A 233 -6.70 -21.10 2.03
N THR A 234 -7.67 -21.08 1.11
CA THR A 234 -7.90 -19.95 0.18
C THR A 234 -8.20 -18.65 0.94
N PHE A 235 -8.98 -18.73 2.01
CA PHE A 235 -9.26 -17.58 2.86
C PHE A 235 -7.97 -17.02 3.51
N ASN A 236 -7.13 -17.90 4.07
CA ASN A 236 -5.85 -17.51 4.66
C ASN A 236 -4.93 -16.84 3.63
N ASP A 237 -4.87 -17.39 2.40
CA ASP A 237 -4.05 -16.82 1.33
C ASP A 237 -4.56 -15.44 0.89
N MET A 238 -5.87 -15.28 0.78
CA MET A 238 -6.52 -14.00 0.50
C MET A 238 -6.23 -12.97 1.60
N ALA A 239 -6.39 -13.34 2.86
CA ALA A 239 -6.10 -12.46 4.00
C ALA A 239 -4.63 -12.02 4.02
N GLN A 240 -3.71 -12.95 3.72
CA GLN A 240 -2.28 -12.67 3.64
C GLN A 240 -1.95 -11.74 2.45
N GLN A 241 -2.59 -11.95 1.29
CA GLN A 241 -2.40 -11.09 0.12
C GLN A 241 -2.92 -9.67 0.39
N LEU A 242 -4.10 -9.55 1.01
CA LEU A 242 -4.67 -8.25 1.38
C LEU A 242 -3.76 -7.50 2.36
N LYS A 243 -3.23 -8.21 3.38
CA LYS A 243 -2.26 -7.63 4.31
C LYS A 243 -1.04 -7.06 3.58
N ARG A 244 -0.42 -7.85 2.67
CA ARG A 244 0.74 -7.40 1.88
C ARG A 244 0.43 -6.16 1.06
N THR A 245 -0.71 -6.16 0.37
CA THR A 245 -1.12 -5.01 -0.45
C THR A 245 -1.32 -3.75 0.39
N LEU A 246 -1.93 -3.88 1.58
CA LEU A 246 -2.10 -2.75 2.49
C LEU A 246 -0.74 -2.24 3.03
N GLU A 247 0.16 -3.14 3.42
CA GLU A 247 1.52 -2.78 3.85
C GLU A 247 2.31 -2.10 2.72
N GLU A 248 2.20 -2.58 1.48
CA GLU A 248 2.82 -1.96 0.31
C GLU A 248 2.28 -0.54 0.06
N VAL A 249 0.96 -0.36 0.09
CA VAL A 249 0.33 0.96 -0.07
C VAL A 249 0.75 1.93 1.04
N GLU A 250 0.78 1.47 2.30
CA GLU A 250 1.20 2.30 3.44
C GLU A 250 2.68 2.68 3.35
N ASN A 251 3.54 1.73 2.95
CA ASN A 251 4.96 1.98 2.73
C ASN A 251 5.18 2.98 1.56
N GLU A 252 4.46 2.81 0.45
CA GLU A 252 4.51 3.73 -0.69
C GLU A 252 4.08 5.15 -0.28
N ARG A 253 2.97 5.26 0.45
CA ARG A 253 2.47 6.53 0.99
C ARG A 253 3.48 7.19 1.91
N THR A 254 4.08 6.41 2.83
CA THR A 254 5.10 6.90 3.77
C THR A 254 6.35 7.37 3.02
N LYS A 255 6.79 6.60 2.01
CA LYS A 255 7.92 6.95 1.16
C LYS A 255 7.68 8.25 0.40
N LEU A 256 6.52 8.38 -0.27
CA LEU A 256 6.14 9.61 -0.97
C LEU A 256 6.05 10.81 -0.01
N GLY A 257 5.47 10.62 1.18
CA GLY A 257 5.42 11.65 2.21
C GLY A 257 6.81 12.08 2.67
N THR A 258 7.73 11.13 2.88
CA THR A 258 9.11 11.43 3.27
C THR A 258 9.84 12.18 2.15
N LEU A 259 9.71 11.75 0.90
CA LEU A 259 10.30 12.46 -0.24
C LEU A 259 9.80 13.89 -0.32
N PHE A 260 8.50 14.10 -0.20
CA PHE A 260 7.87 15.43 -0.23
C PHE A 260 8.41 16.36 0.87
N LEU A 261 8.58 15.84 2.09
CA LEU A 261 9.09 16.61 3.24
C LEU A 261 10.58 16.99 3.11
N HIS A 262 11.39 16.17 2.41
CA HIS A 262 12.83 16.36 2.28
C HIS A 262 13.27 16.85 0.90
N MET A 263 12.33 17.20 0.02
CA MET A 263 12.67 17.87 -1.24
C MET A 263 13.34 19.21 -0.98
N THR A 264 14.36 19.51 -1.76
CA THR A 264 15.06 20.82 -1.74
C THR A 264 14.23 21.91 -2.40
N ASP A 265 13.37 21.55 -3.36
CA ASP A 265 12.46 22.47 -4.01
C ASP A 265 11.22 22.69 -3.17
N GLY A 266 10.75 23.92 -3.12
CA GLY A 266 9.47 24.27 -2.51
C GLY A 266 8.32 23.76 -3.37
N VAL A 267 7.33 23.12 -2.75
CA VAL A 267 6.12 22.64 -3.46
C VAL A 267 4.89 23.08 -2.69
N VAL A 268 3.96 23.73 -3.39
CA VAL A 268 2.65 24.10 -2.86
C VAL A 268 1.58 23.67 -3.84
N ALA A 269 0.58 22.93 -3.36
CA ALA A 269 -0.58 22.53 -4.13
C ALA A 269 -1.81 23.31 -3.68
N PHE A 270 -2.55 23.86 -4.65
CA PHE A 270 -3.78 24.62 -4.46
C PHE A 270 -4.95 23.92 -5.12
N SER A 271 -6.12 23.99 -4.50
CA SER A 271 -7.39 23.59 -5.10
C SER A 271 -7.86 24.58 -6.17
N ARG A 272 -8.90 24.24 -6.90
CA ARG A 272 -9.49 25.13 -7.93
C ARG A 272 -10.05 26.45 -7.38
N ASP A 273 -10.37 26.51 -6.10
CA ASP A 273 -10.81 27.72 -5.40
C ASP A 273 -9.64 28.54 -4.82
N GLY A 274 -8.40 28.07 -4.99
CA GLY A 274 -7.19 28.73 -4.52
C GLY A 274 -6.79 28.41 -3.08
N SER A 275 -7.51 27.53 -2.37
CA SER A 275 -7.11 27.12 -1.03
C SER A 275 -5.92 26.16 -1.06
N VAL A 276 -5.06 26.21 -0.03
CA VAL A 276 -3.88 25.34 0.07
C VAL A 276 -4.31 23.90 0.39
N ILE A 277 -3.96 22.98 -0.48
CA ILE A 277 -4.15 21.52 -0.27
C ILE A 277 -2.95 20.94 0.50
N GLN A 278 -1.73 21.32 0.09
CA GLN A 278 -0.50 20.79 0.65
C GLN A 278 0.69 21.73 0.40
N SER A 279 1.61 21.81 1.36
CA SER A 279 2.89 22.50 1.22
C SER A 279 4.00 21.67 1.87
N ASN A 280 5.23 21.82 1.39
CA ASN A 280 6.39 21.21 2.03
C ASN A 280 7.20 22.27 2.81
N PRO A 281 8.08 21.85 3.74
CA PRO A 281 8.89 22.77 4.53
C PRO A 281 9.79 23.69 3.70
N ALA A 282 10.31 23.20 2.56
CA ALA A 282 11.15 24.00 1.68
C ALA A 282 10.39 25.21 1.10
N ALA A 283 9.10 25.04 0.75
CA ALA A 283 8.27 26.16 0.28
C ALA A 283 8.09 27.23 1.38
N GLU A 284 7.84 26.80 2.62
CA GLU A 284 7.70 27.73 3.76
C GLU A 284 8.99 28.49 4.03
N GLU A 285 10.14 27.79 3.98
CA GLU A 285 11.45 28.39 4.16
C GLU A 285 11.78 29.40 3.03
N MET A 286 11.57 29.02 1.76
CA MET A 286 11.86 29.88 0.61
C MET A 286 10.98 31.12 0.56
N LEU A 287 9.69 30.98 0.86
CA LEU A 287 8.76 32.09 0.89
C LEU A 287 8.83 32.90 2.20
N GLY A 288 9.55 32.42 3.20
CA GLY A 288 9.73 33.07 4.49
C GLY A 288 8.46 33.19 5.33
N ARG A 289 7.47 32.32 5.10
CA ARG A 289 6.18 32.31 5.81
C ARG A 289 5.63 30.90 5.97
N SER A 290 4.87 30.69 7.05
CA SER A 290 4.17 29.40 7.25
C SER A 290 2.94 29.30 6.36
N ILE A 291 2.71 28.12 5.77
CA ILE A 291 1.63 27.85 4.81
C ILE A 291 0.79 26.66 5.33
N PRO A 292 0.01 26.86 6.41
CA PRO A 292 -0.78 25.78 6.98
C PRO A 292 -1.99 25.44 6.08
N ILE A 293 -2.29 24.16 5.98
CA ILE A 293 -3.49 23.67 5.28
C ILE A 293 -4.74 24.24 5.95
N GLY A 294 -5.63 24.87 5.17
CA GLY A 294 -6.85 25.50 5.70
C GLY A 294 -6.62 26.80 6.49
N GLY A 295 -5.42 27.38 6.41
CA GLY A 295 -5.09 28.67 7.00
C GLY A 295 -5.63 29.88 6.20
N SER A 296 -5.13 31.06 6.55
CA SER A 296 -5.45 32.32 5.86
C SER A 296 -4.72 32.50 4.52
N GLU A 297 -3.66 31.72 4.30
CA GLU A 297 -2.89 31.77 3.06
C GLU A 297 -3.63 31.03 1.95
N ASN A 298 -3.63 31.62 0.76
CA ASN A 298 -4.27 31.08 -0.43
C ASN A 298 -3.42 31.42 -1.67
N TYR A 299 -3.83 30.94 -2.84
CA TYR A 299 -3.16 31.21 -4.10
C TYR A 299 -2.92 32.71 -4.33
N ASP A 300 -3.93 33.54 -4.07
CA ASP A 300 -3.87 34.97 -4.34
C ASP A 300 -2.86 35.70 -3.43
N THR A 301 -2.69 35.23 -2.19
CA THR A 301 -1.70 35.80 -1.25
C THR A 301 -0.28 35.32 -1.51
N LEU A 302 -0.14 34.15 -2.12
CA LEU A 302 1.16 33.51 -2.28
C LEU A 302 1.77 33.73 -3.67
N VAL A 303 1.01 33.63 -4.76
CA VAL A 303 1.58 33.54 -6.12
C VAL A 303 0.80 34.30 -7.22
N SER A 304 -0.26 35.03 -6.89
CA SER A 304 -1.08 35.71 -7.90
C SER A 304 -0.35 36.82 -8.68
N ASP A 305 0.74 37.35 -8.15
CA ASP A 305 1.61 38.33 -8.81
C ASP A 305 2.42 37.69 -9.97
N ILE A 306 2.64 36.38 -9.96
CA ILE A 306 3.27 35.66 -11.06
C ILE A 306 2.24 35.38 -12.16
N ALA A 307 1.11 34.79 -11.80
CA ALA A 307 0.02 34.52 -12.73
C ALA A 307 -1.33 34.44 -11.99
N PRO A 308 -2.43 34.90 -12.58
CA PRO A 308 -3.76 34.74 -11.98
C PRO A 308 -4.17 33.25 -12.02
N LEU A 309 -4.85 32.77 -10.95
CA LEU A 309 -5.28 31.37 -10.81
C LEU A 309 -6.01 30.82 -12.05
N GLN A 310 -6.94 31.59 -12.60
CA GLN A 310 -7.68 31.21 -13.81
C GLN A 310 -6.80 31.07 -15.05
N GLY A 311 -5.74 31.89 -15.13
CA GLY A 311 -4.75 31.78 -16.21
C GLY A 311 -3.98 30.47 -16.17
N VAL A 312 -3.57 30.03 -14.97
CA VAL A 312 -2.87 28.75 -14.81
C VAL A 312 -3.81 27.58 -15.08
N LEU A 313 -5.04 27.61 -14.56
CA LEU A 313 -6.04 26.57 -14.80
C LEU A 313 -6.44 26.39 -16.27
N ALA A 314 -6.23 27.42 -17.10
CA ALA A 314 -6.50 27.39 -18.55
C ALA A 314 -5.32 26.86 -19.38
N VAL A 315 -4.17 26.55 -18.78
CA VAL A 315 -3.00 26.02 -19.49
C VAL A 315 -3.28 24.56 -19.89
N GLU A 316 -3.12 24.25 -21.18
CA GLU A 316 -3.24 22.88 -21.69
C GLU A 316 -2.07 22.02 -21.22
N GLN A 317 -2.35 20.83 -20.74
CA GLN A 317 -1.31 19.87 -20.31
C GLN A 317 -0.66 19.19 -21.51
N PRO A 318 0.68 18.96 -21.49
CA PRO A 318 1.63 19.28 -20.43
C PRO A 318 2.22 20.71 -20.59
N GLY A 319 1.62 21.70 -19.96
CA GLY A 319 2.08 23.09 -19.96
C GLY A 319 2.25 23.64 -18.55
N TYR A 320 3.05 24.69 -18.44
CA TYR A 320 3.24 25.45 -17.21
C TYR A 320 3.41 26.94 -17.52
N LEU A 321 3.18 27.77 -16.51
CA LEU A 321 3.63 29.16 -16.49
C LEU A 321 4.81 29.28 -15.55
N ASP A 322 5.77 30.11 -15.90
CA ASP A 322 6.93 30.41 -15.07
C ASP A 322 6.99 31.88 -14.70
N GLY A 323 7.66 32.14 -13.62
CA GLY A 323 7.92 33.48 -13.15
C GLY A 323 8.99 33.52 -12.09
N GLU A 324 9.50 34.70 -11.82
CA GLU A 324 10.62 34.88 -10.90
C GLU A 324 10.22 35.85 -9.79
N ARG A 325 10.78 35.62 -8.60
CA ARG A 325 10.57 36.48 -7.43
C ARG A 325 11.79 36.51 -6.53
N ASP A 326 12.15 37.69 -6.06
CA ASP A 326 13.17 37.85 -5.04
C ASP A 326 12.51 37.94 -3.65
N VAL A 327 12.90 37.04 -2.75
CA VAL A 327 12.38 36.97 -1.38
C VAL A 327 13.54 36.86 -0.40
N GLY A 328 13.70 37.83 0.49
CA GLY A 328 14.71 37.76 1.56
C GLY A 328 16.16 37.61 1.06
N GLY A 329 16.46 38.10 -0.14
CA GLY A 329 17.79 37.99 -0.76
C GLY A 329 18.03 36.67 -1.50
N ARG A 330 17.00 35.83 -1.66
CA ARG A 330 16.98 34.64 -2.52
C ARG A 330 16.27 34.97 -3.82
N SER A 331 16.79 34.50 -4.94
CA SER A 331 16.11 34.54 -6.24
C SER A 331 15.39 33.22 -6.47
N LEU A 332 14.07 33.26 -6.52
CA LEU A 332 13.21 32.11 -6.65
C LEU A 332 12.61 32.05 -8.05
N GLU A 333 12.66 30.88 -8.69
CA GLU A 333 11.92 30.57 -9.91
C GLU A 333 10.68 29.75 -9.53
N LEU A 334 9.50 30.21 -9.97
CA LEU A 334 8.24 29.57 -9.69
C LEU A 334 7.66 28.96 -10.97
N LEU A 335 7.37 27.68 -10.95
CA LEU A 335 6.72 26.94 -12.03
C LEU A 335 5.29 26.59 -11.61
N LEU A 336 4.30 27.08 -12.35
CA LEU A 336 2.89 26.91 -12.04
C LEU A 336 2.25 26.02 -13.11
N THR A 337 1.77 24.85 -12.72
CA THR A 337 1.14 23.89 -13.62
C THR A 337 -0.23 23.47 -13.11
N PRO A 338 -1.26 23.36 -13.98
CA PRO A 338 -2.52 22.77 -13.57
C PRO A 338 -2.35 21.26 -13.40
N PHE A 339 -3.02 20.67 -12.41
CA PHE A 339 -3.19 19.23 -12.31
C PHE A 339 -4.66 18.86 -12.27
N ASP A 340 -5.01 17.79 -12.96
CA ASP A 340 -6.38 17.29 -12.98
C ASP A 340 -6.38 15.84 -12.47
N GLN A 341 -7.02 15.62 -11.33
CA GLN A 341 -7.43 14.30 -10.87
C GLN A 341 -8.94 14.35 -10.79
N GLU A 342 -9.64 13.47 -11.45
CA GLU A 342 -11.11 13.40 -11.69
C GLU A 342 -12.07 14.06 -10.67
N ARG A 343 -11.60 14.43 -9.47
CA ARG A 343 -12.34 15.16 -8.41
C ARG A 343 -11.57 16.23 -7.66
N LEU A 344 -10.24 16.32 -7.81
CA LEU A 344 -9.35 17.16 -6.99
C LEU A 344 -8.39 18.00 -7.84
N GLY A 345 -8.84 18.49 -9.00
CA GLY A 345 -8.02 19.36 -9.84
C GLY A 345 -7.64 20.68 -9.14
N GLY A 346 -6.51 21.24 -9.54
CA GLY A 346 -5.99 22.48 -8.97
C GLY A 346 -4.71 22.94 -9.64
N VAL A 347 -3.89 23.69 -8.92
CA VAL A 347 -2.60 24.22 -9.37
C VAL A 347 -1.48 23.72 -8.47
N LEU A 348 -0.45 23.17 -9.08
CA LEU A 348 0.82 22.85 -8.43
C LEU A 348 1.81 23.97 -8.71
N VAL A 349 2.45 24.48 -7.67
CA VAL A 349 3.52 25.47 -7.74
C VAL A 349 4.80 24.80 -7.24
N VAL A 350 5.83 24.78 -8.10
CA VAL A 350 7.17 24.32 -7.75
C VAL A 350 8.06 25.55 -7.66
N ILE A 351 8.84 25.68 -6.61
CA ILE A 351 9.70 26.81 -6.30
C ILE A 351 11.14 26.35 -6.25
N HIS A 352 11.96 26.85 -7.15
CA HIS A 352 13.40 26.60 -7.19
C HIS A 352 14.18 27.79 -6.65
N ASP A 353 15.13 27.55 -5.75
CA ASP A 353 16.10 28.57 -5.35
C ASP A 353 17.25 28.60 -6.36
N VAL A 354 17.22 29.60 -7.23
CA VAL A 354 18.21 29.81 -8.31
C VAL A 354 19.27 30.85 -7.93
N THR A 355 19.37 31.22 -6.64
CA THR A 355 20.24 32.30 -6.14
C THR A 355 21.70 32.09 -6.53
N GLU A 356 22.25 30.91 -6.25
CA GLU A 356 23.65 30.61 -6.56
C GLU A 356 23.91 30.48 -8.07
N GLN A 357 22.93 29.96 -8.80
CA GLN A 357 23.01 29.87 -10.26
C GLN A 357 23.04 31.26 -10.89
N ARG A 358 22.17 32.16 -10.44
CA ARG A 358 22.13 33.56 -10.91
C ARG A 358 23.41 34.32 -10.58
N LYS A 359 23.88 34.23 -9.34
CA LYS A 359 25.14 34.84 -8.95
C LYS A 359 26.29 34.39 -9.85
N THR A 360 26.34 33.08 -10.13
CA THR A 360 27.36 32.50 -11.02
C THR A 360 27.25 33.05 -12.44
N GLU A 361 26.02 33.18 -12.95
CA GLU A 361 25.77 33.71 -14.31
C GLU A 361 26.07 35.21 -14.38
N GLU A 362 25.73 35.99 -13.36
CA GLU A 362 26.07 37.41 -13.26
C GLU A 362 27.59 37.61 -13.22
N LEU A 363 28.31 36.86 -12.40
CA LEU A 363 29.78 36.88 -12.35
C LEU A 363 30.39 36.50 -13.72
N ARG A 364 29.80 35.55 -14.42
CA ARG A 364 30.25 35.16 -15.77
C ARG A 364 30.02 36.27 -16.78
N ARG A 365 28.86 36.94 -16.75
CA ARG A 365 28.53 38.08 -17.64
C ARG A 365 29.46 39.24 -17.35
N GLU A 366 29.69 39.57 -16.08
CA GLU A 366 30.61 40.61 -15.67
C GLU A 366 32.07 40.32 -16.14
N PHE A 367 32.50 39.04 -15.94
CA PHE A 367 33.81 38.60 -16.44
C PHE A 367 33.95 38.84 -17.95
N VAL A 368 33.00 38.40 -18.79
CA VAL A 368 33.05 38.58 -20.25
C VAL A 368 33.07 40.08 -20.63
N ALA A 369 32.26 40.90 -19.94
CA ALA A 369 32.23 42.33 -20.16
C ALA A 369 33.61 42.99 -19.84
N ASN A 370 34.18 42.62 -18.67
CA ASN A 370 35.48 43.15 -18.23
C ASN A 370 36.61 42.72 -19.17
N VAL A 371 36.67 41.46 -19.61
CA VAL A 371 37.63 40.97 -20.62
C VAL A 371 37.52 41.81 -21.91
N SER A 372 36.31 42.01 -22.40
CA SER A 372 36.06 42.75 -23.64
C SER A 372 36.56 44.21 -23.52
N HIS A 373 36.33 44.82 -22.37
CA HIS A 373 36.82 46.20 -22.13
C HIS A 373 38.34 46.28 -22.00
N GLU A 374 38.97 45.37 -21.26
CA GLU A 374 40.42 45.36 -21.04
C GLU A 374 41.22 45.01 -22.32
N LEU A 375 40.61 44.28 -23.27
CA LEU A 375 41.20 43.99 -24.58
C LEU A 375 40.96 45.12 -25.61
N ARG A 376 39.79 45.81 -25.53
CA ARG A 376 39.42 46.86 -26.50
C ARG A 376 40.33 48.08 -26.40
N THR A 377 40.65 48.50 -25.17
CA THR A 377 41.45 49.72 -24.91
C THR A 377 42.85 49.64 -25.55
N PRO A 378 43.69 48.62 -25.25
CA PRO A 378 45.01 48.50 -25.88
C PRO A 378 44.90 48.35 -27.42
N LEU A 379 43.92 47.61 -27.92
CA LEU A 379 43.72 47.44 -29.37
C LEU A 379 43.40 48.76 -30.07
N THR A 380 42.59 49.63 -29.42
CA THR A 380 42.27 50.96 -29.93
C THR A 380 43.52 51.85 -29.94
N ASN A 381 44.33 51.79 -28.90
CA ASN A 381 45.60 52.52 -28.85
C ASN A 381 46.58 52.07 -29.96
N ILE A 382 46.80 50.76 -30.05
CA ILE A 382 47.64 50.19 -31.12
C ILE A 382 47.21 50.69 -32.48
N ARG A 383 45.89 50.58 -32.74
CA ARG A 383 45.32 51.00 -34.02
C ARG A 383 45.52 52.50 -34.27
N SER A 384 45.19 53.34 -33.32
CA SER A 384 45.30 54.80 -33.45
C SER A 384 46.75 55.26 -33.70
N TYR A 385 47.73 54.73 -32.94
CA TYR A 385 49.13 55.04 -33.18
C TYR A 385 49.68 54.47 -34.50
N ALA A 386 49.23 53.27 -34.90
CA ALA A 386 49.57 52.69 -36.17
C ALA A 386 48.98 53.48 -37.35
N GLU A 387 47.69 53.90 -37.28
CA GLU A 387 47.09 54.78 -38.28
C GLU A 387 47.81 56.10 -38.34
N THR A 388 48.17 56.76 -37.21
CA THR A 388 48.92 58.00 -37.19
C THR A 388 50.31 57.86 -37.85
N LEU A 389 51.05 56.74 -37.60
CA LEU A 389 52.34 56.44 -38.20
C LEU A 389 52.20 56.20 -39.73
N ALA A 390 51.11 55.51 -40.14
CA ALA A 390 50.89 55.23 -41.58
C ALA A 390 50.49 56.49 -42.35
N ASP A 391 49.67 57.35 -41.81
CA ASP A 391 49.16 58.60 -42.41
C ASP A 391 50.25 59.67 -42.53
N ASN A 392 51.24 59.63 -41.64
CA ASN A 392 52.34 60.63 -41.61
C ASN A 392 53.72 60.01 -41.84
N ALA A 393 53.79 58.91 -42.65
CA ALA A 393 55.02 58.20 -42.92
C ALA A 393 56.09 59.08 -43.52
N GLY A 394 57.21 59.26 -42.81
CA GLY A 394 58.35 60.11 -43.22
C GLY A 394 58.21 61.61 -42.89
N GLU A 395 57.10 62.06 -42.30
CA GLU A 395 56.88 63.44 -41.91
C GLU A 395 57.06 63.64 -40.36
N LEU A 396 57.05 62.56 -39.59
CA LEU A 396 57.20 62.61 -38.16
C LEU A 396 58.64 62.76 -37.69
N PRO A 397 58.93 63.51 -36.65
CA PRO A 397 60.24 63.53 -36.00
C PRO A 397 60.64 62.09 -35.57
N PRO A 398 61.93 61.66 -35.74
CA PRO A 398 62.37 60.29 -35.42
C PRO A 398 62.10 59.89 -33.95
N ASN A 399 62.16 60.84 -33.01
CA ASN A 399 61.84 60.58 -31.62
C ASN A 399 60.33 60.31 -31.40
N THR A 400 59.44 61.00 -32.12
CA THR A 400 58.00 60.82 -32.07
C THR A 400 57.62 59.48 -32.69
N GLU A 401 58.18 59.11 -33.81
CA GLU A 401 57.98 57.80 -34.45
C GLU A 401 58.40 56.65 -33.51
N LYS A 402 59.62 56.79 -32.90
CA LYS A 402 60.13 55.82 -31.94
C LYS A 402 59.18 55.69 -30.69
N ASN A 403 58.68 56.84 -30.20
CA ASN A 403 57.75 56.83 -29.07
C ASN A 403 56.42 56.13 -29.44
N PHE A 404 55.85 56.38 -30.64
CA PHE A 404 54.60 55.72 -31.10
C PHE A 404 54.80 54.23 -31.28
N LEU A 405 55.92 53.79 -31.89
CA LEU A 405 56.28 52.38 -31.96
C LEU A 405 56.46 51.75 -30.55
N GLY A 406 57.04 52.50 -29.62
CA GLY A 406 57.17 52.07 -28.25
C GLY A 406 55.81 51.86 -27.56
N VAL A 407 54.83 52.75 -27.81
CA VAL A 407 53.49 52.58 -27.30
C VAL A 407 52.82 51.33 -27.89
N ILE A 408 52.94 51.12 -29.21
CA ILE A 408 52.38 49.92 -29.88
C ILE A 408 52.98 48.62 -29.29
N LEU A 409 54.29 48.59 -29.09
CA LEU A 409 54.98 47.43 -28.51
C LEU A 409 54.50 47.18 -27.07
N ASN A 410 54.47 48.24 -26.24
CA ASN A 410 54.01 48.12 -24.84
C ASN A 410 52.56 47.64 -24.73
N GLU A 411 51.65 48.13 -25.56
CA GLU A 411 50.25 47.68 -25.57
C GLU A 411 50.11 46.24 -26.13
N SER A 412 50.94 45.82 -27.07
CA SER A 412 51.00 44.44 -27.53
C SER A 412 51.48 43.47 -26.47
N ASP A 413 52.54 43.83 -25.73
CA ASP A 413 53.01 43.05 -24.59
C ASP A 413 51.98 42.96 -23.49
N ARG A 414 51.28 44.09 -23.20
CA ARG A 414 50.18 44.12 -22.24
C ARG A 414 49.04 43.17 -22.65
N MET A 415 48.63 43.17 -23.94
CA MET A 415 47.62 42.25 -24.42
C MET A 415 48.07 40.80 -24.28
N THR A 416 49.34 40.49 -24.57
CA THR A 416 49.89 39.15 -24.40
C THR A 416 49.79 38.69 -22.94
N HIS A 417 50.11 39.54 -21.97
CA HIS A 417 49.97 39.25 -20.55
C HIS A 417 48.51 39.03 -20.15
N ILE A 418 47.55 39.88 -20.62
CA ILE A 418 46.13 39.70 -20.37
C ILE A 418 45.64 38.32 -20.86
N VAL A 419 46.02 37.93 -22.11
CA VAL A 419 45.63 36.64 -22.69
C VAL A 419 46.19 35.47 -21.88
N GLN A 420 47.49 35.56 -21.45
CA GLN A 420 48.12 34.54 -20.61
C GLN A 420 47.45 34.40 -19.26
N ASP A 421 47.10 35.51 -18.62
CA ASP A 421 46.37 35.55 -17.36
C ASP A 421 45.01 34.91 -17.49
N LEU A 422 44.26 35.23 -18.55
CA LEU A 422 42.94 34.66 -18.86
C LEU A 422 43.03 33.16 -19.14
N LEU A 423 44.03 32.68 -19.91
CA LEU A 423 44.22 31.25 -20.15
C LEU A 423 44.59 30.52 -18.84
N THR A 424 45.32 31.15 -17.95
CA THR A 424 45.69 30.61 -16.64
C THR A 424 44.42 30.44 -15.77
N LEU A 425 43.58 31.48 -15.66
CA LEU A 425 42.30 31.43 -14.94
C LEU A 425 41.34 30.39 -15.55
N SER A 426 41.18 30.35 -16.87
CA SER A 426 40.34 29.37 -17.55
C SER A 426 40.75 27.91 -17.26
N ARG A 427 42.07 27.64 -17.21
CA ARG A 427 42.58 26.31 -16.84
C ARG A 427 42.29 26.00 -15.37
N PHE A 428 42.33 26.96 -14.47
CA PHE A 428 41.96 26.79 -13.10
C PHE A 428 40.48 26.55 -12.93
N ASP A 429 39.63 27.36 -13.57
CA ASP A 429 38.16 27.21 -13.49
C ASP A 429 37.65 25.86 -14.04
N SER A 430 38.33 25.33 -15.08
CA SER A 430 37.98 24.03 -15.67
C SER A 430 38.49 22.81 -14.90
N GLY A 431 39.21 23.01 -13.76
CA GLY A 431 39.84 21.92 -13.01
C GLY A 431 40.99 21.21 -13.74
N ARG A 432 41.41 21.72 -14.95
CA ARG A 432 42.43 21.10 -15.80
C ARG A 432 43.85 21.52 -15.46
N ALA A 433 44.03 22.46 -14.51
CA ALA A 433 45.36 22.87 -14.12
C ALA A 433 45.87 21.92 -13.01
N GLU A 434 46.67 20.95 -13.40
CA GLU A 434 47.41 20.11 -12.46
C GLU A 434 48.64 20.88 -11.98
N LEU A 435 48.84 20.92 -10.64
CA LEU A 435 50.05 21.49 -10.06
C LEU A 435 51.20 20.49 -10.20
N LYS A 436 52.36 21.00 -10.63
CA LYS A 436 53.58 20.20 -10.69
C LYS A 436 54.29 20.25 -9.36
N LEU A 437 53.79 19.45 -8.43
CA LEU A 437 54.30 19.43 -7.06
C LEU A 437 55.70 18.76 -6.99
N ALA A 438 56.69 19.49 -6.56
CA ALA A 438 58.04 19.00 -6.34
C ALA A 438 58.65 19.69 -5.11
N PRO A 439 59.55 19.04 -4.37
CA PRO A 439 60.32 19.71 -3.31
C PRO A 439 61.24 20.75 -3.90
N PHE A 440 61.29 21.95 -3.30
CA PHE A 440 62.19 23.01 -3.66
C PHE A 440 62.54 23.88 -2.45
N PRO A 441 63.74 24.50 -2.43
CA PRO A 441 64.18 25.37 -1.35
C PRO A 441 63.44 26.72 -1.37
N PHE A 442 62.54 26.97 -0.40
CA PHE A 442 61.70 28.16 -0.37
C PHE A 442 62.50 29.44 -0.25
N GLY A 443 63.55 29.43 0.60
CA GLY A 443 64.46 30.59 0.77
C GLY A 443 65.15 31.00 -0.56
N GLN A 444 65.58 30.03 -1.35
CA GLN A 444 66.18 30.30 -2.67
C GLN A 444 65.15 30.94 -3.63
N ALA A 445 63.89 30.46 -3.63
CA ALA A 445 62.86 31.07 -4.45
C ALA A 445 62.59 32.53 -4.06
N VAL A 446 62.56 32.87 -2.77
CA VAL A 446 62.43 34.24 -2.27
C VAL A 446 63.63 35.10 -2.72
N GLN A 447 64.85 34.55 -2.63
CA GLN A 447 66.09 35.25 -3.04
C GLN A 447 66.07 35.49 -4.57
N ASP A 448 65.63 34.51 -5.38
CA ASP A 448 65.55 34.65 -6.85
C ASP A 448 64.57 35.78 -7.22
N VAL A 449 63.39 35.84 -6.55
CA VAL A 449 62.38 36.90 -6.72
C VAL A 449 62.94 38.28 -6.32
N TYR A 450 63.64 38.38 -5.22
CA TYR A 450 64.30 39.60 -4.82
C TYR A 450 65.30 40.08 -5.90
N ASN A 451 66.20 39.20 -6.36
CA ASN A 451 67.23 39.52 -7.35
C ASN A 451 66.60 39.95 -8.68
N ALA A 452 65.53 39.27 -9.12
CA ALA A 452 64.83 39.59 -10.38
C ALA A 452 64.19 40.98 -10.39
N ASN A 453 63.76 41.48 -9.22
CA ASN A 453 63.08 42.78 -9.08
C ASN A 453 64.03 43.92 -8.66
N LEU A 454 65.27 43.63 -8.31
CA LEU A 454 66.21 44.61 -7.78
C LEU A 454 66.50 45.75 -8.78
N MET A 455 66.72 45.42 -10.07
CA MET A 455 66.98 46.43 -11.10
C MET A 455 65.80 47.36 -11.32
N GLU A 456 64.57 46.81 -11.31
CA GLU A 456 63.34 47.59 -11.52
C GLU A 456 63.08 48.50 -10.30
N ALA A 457 63.27 48.01 -9.09
CA ALA A 457 63.20 48.82 -7.85
C ALA A 457 64.24 49.98 -7.87
N GLN A 458 65.46 49.71 -8.35
CA GLN A 458 66.49 50.72 -8.51
C GLN A 458 66.18 51.81 -9.54
N ARG A 459 65.49 51.42 -10.65
CA ARG A 459 65.06 52.39 -11.68
C ARG A 459 64.07 53.42 -11.10
N HIS A 460 63.23 52.99 -10.17
CA HIS A 460 62.30 53.87 -9.43
C HIS A 460 62.91 54.48 -8.18
N GLY A 461 64.21 54.25 -7.94
CA GLY A 461 64.94 54.79 -6.78
C GLY A 461 64.53 54.19 -5.43
N HIS A 462 63.84 53.02 -5.46
CA HIS A 462 63.38 52.36 -4.23
C HIS A 462 64.56 51.72 -3.47
N ALA A 463 64.49 51.80 -2.14
CA ALA A 463 65.33 51.01 -1.25
C ALA A 463 64.65 49.65 -1.01
N MET A 464 65.26 48.59 -1.60
CA MET A 464 64.73 47.24 -1.45
C MET A 464 65.61 46.44 -0.51
N GLU A 465 65.00 45.90 0.58
CA GLU A 465 65.65 45.12 1.61
C GLU A 465 65.17 43.70 1.63
N LEU A 466 66.07 42.73 1.87
CA LEU A 466 65.73 41.32 2.04
C LEU A 466 66.14 40.88 3.44
N ASP A 467 65.15 40.27 4.17
CA ASP A 467 65.34 39.80 5.53
C ASP A 467 64.90 38.34 5.64
N ILE A 468 65.84 37.42 5.54
CA ILE A 468 65.60 35.98 5.73
C ILE A 468 66.32 35.60 7.02
N THR A 469 65.55 35.46 8.09
CA THR A 469 66.07 35.40 9.47
C THR A 469 66.63 34.02 9.84
N GLU A 470 66.29 32.94 9.10
CA GLU A 470 66.66 31.54 9.37
C GLU A 470 66.87 30.77 8.10
N GLU A 471 67.56 29.62 8.19
CA GLU A 471 67.60 28.65 7.07
C GLU A 471 66.19 28.02 6.88
N LEU A 472 65.56 28.39 5.78
CA LEU A 472 64.18 27.94 5.50
C LEU A 472 64.19 26.53 4.89
N PRO A 473 63.23 25.68 5.29
CA PRO A 473 63.14 24.32 4.79
C PRO A 473 62.77 24.27 3.30
N GLU A 474 63.02 23.12 2.66
CA GLU A 474 62.39 22.79 1.41
C GLU A 474 60.86 22.61 1.64
N ILE A 475 60.09 23.10 0.70
CA ILE A 475 58.63 22.90 0.66
C ILE A 475 58.21 22.11 -0.58
N THR A 476 57.15 21.36 -0.48
CA THR A 476 56.55 20.66 -1.63
C THR A 476 55.51 21.56 -2.25
N GLY A 477 55.69 21.90 -3.56
CA GLY A 477 54.81 22.79 -4.28
C GLY A 477 55.20 22.94 -5.75
N ASP A 478 54.36 23.65 -6.51
CA ASP A 478 54.72 24.09 -7.88
C ASP A 478 55.54 25.36 -7.82
N ARG A 479 56.89 25.19 -7.88
CA ARG A 479 57.84 26.29 -7.78
C ARG A 479 57.54 27.42 -8.77
N GLU A 480 57.23 27.10 -10.04
CA GLU A 480 57.01 28.12 -11.08
C GLU A 480 55.78 28.99 -10.71
N ARG A 481 54.72 28.37 -10.24
CA ARG A 481 53.49 29.05 -9.83
C ARG A 481 53.68 29.87 -8.54
N ILE A 482 54.37 29.33 -7.55
CA ILE A 482 54.65 30.05 -6.29
C ILE A 482 55.55 31.24 -6.57
N VAL A 483 56.59 31.11 -7.40
CA VAL A 483 57.45 32.23 -7.86
C VAL A 483 56.61 33.28 -8.61
N GLN A 484 55.66 32.87 -9.47
CA GLN A 484 54.72 33.78 -10.14
C GLN A 484 53.91 34.62 -9.13
N VAL A 485 53.42 33.99 -8.06
CA VAL A 485 52.70 34.69 -6.97
C VAL A 485 53.60 35.72 -6.31
N MET A 486 54.83 35.32 -5.89
CA MET A 486 55.80 36.21 -5.25
C MET A 486 56.16 37.39 -6.17
N MET A 487 56.40 37.13 -7.48
CA MET A 487 56.68 38.17 -8.45
C MET A 487 55.54 39.17 -8.60
N ASN A 488 54.27 38.68 -8.64
CA ASN A 488 53.08 39.55 -8.69
C ASN A 488 52.97 40.47 -7.50
N VAL A 489 53.25 39.97 -6.30
CA VAL A 489 53.16 40.76 -5.07
C VAL A 489 54.28 41.80 -5.03
N VAL A 490 55.55 41.41 -5.35
CA VAL A 490 56.69 42.32 -5.32
C VAL A 490 56.59 43.39 -6.41
N SER A 491 56.20 43.02 -7.64
CA SER A 491 56.01 43.98 -8.73
C SER A 491 54.87 44.98 -8.43
N ASN A 492 53.79 44.56 -7.77
CA ASN A 492 52.77 45.49 -7.31
C ASN A 492 53.32 46.47 -6.24
N SER A 493 54.11 46.01 -5.29
CA SER A 493 54.74 46.90 -4.30
C SER A 493 55.68 47.92 -4.96
N ILE A 494 56.47 47.52 -5.99
CA ILE A 494 57.32 48.47 -6.75
C ILE A 494 56.43 49.52 -7.44
N LYS A 495 55.40 49.09 -8.11
CA LYS A 495 54.51 49.91 -8.95
C LYS A 495 53.68 50.93 -8.13
N TYR A 496 53.23 50.55 -6.91
CA TYR A 496 52.35 51.40 -6.12
C TYR A 496 53.07 52.14 -5.00
N THR A 497 54.39 52.02 -4.96
CA THR A 497 55.26 52.82 -4.10
C THR A 497 55.75 54.05 -4.88
N PRO A 498 55.62 55.30 -4.37
CA PRO A 498 56.23 56.47 -5.02
C PRO A 498 57.75 56.38 -5.11
N ASP A 499 58.34 56.99 -6.17
CA ASP A 499 59.79 57.01 -6.39
C ASP A 499 60.55 57.37 -5.12
N GLY A 500 61.62 56.64 -4.82
CA GLY A 500 62.42 56.82 -3.56
C GLY A 500 61.82 56.11 -2.35
N GLY A 501 60.78 55.34 -2.49
CA GLY A 501 60.14 54.58 -1.42
C GLY A 501 60.97 53.42 -0.89
N ARG A 502 60.41 52.67 0.08
CA ARG A 502 61.02 51.47 0.69
C ARG A 502 60.16 50.25 0.54
N ILE A 503 60.76 49.14 0.12
CA ILE A 503 60.14 47.84 0.00
C ILE A 503 60.98 46.86 0.81
N ARG A 504 60.34 46.14 1.75
CA ARG A 504 60.99 45.08 2.52
C ARG A 504 60.34 43.74 2.22
N ILE A 505 61.16 42.77 1.85
CA ILE A 505 60.80 41.38 1.68
C ILE A 505 61.32 40.64 2.90
N SER A 506 60.45 39.98 3.66
CA SER A 506 60.81 39.16 4.82
C SER A 506 60.29 37.75 4.59
N ALA A 507 61.04 36.74 5.01
CA ALA A 507 60.62 35.37 4.96
C ALA A 507 61.04 34.61 6.21
N GLY A 508 60.19 33.72 6.69
CA GLY A 508 60.42 32.97 7.90
C GLY A 508 59.62 31.67 7.95
N ARG A 509 59.81 30.93 9.02
CA ARG A 509 59.07 29.72 9.34
C ARG A 509 58.27 29.92 10.62
N GLN A 510 57.08 29.37 10.64
CA GLN A 510 56.26 29.26 11.83
C GLN A 510 55.64 27.85 11.85
N ASP A 511 56.07 27.02 12.79
CA ASP A 511 55.66 25.63 12.93
C ASP A 511 55.87 24.79 11.64
N ARG A 512 54.79 24.32 11.03
CA ARG A 512 54.77 23.53 9.79
C ARG A 512 54.53 24.40 8.53
N ARG A 513 54.64 25.74 8.69
CA ARG A 513 54.37 26.69 7.58
C ARG A 513 55.58 27.56 7.36
N VAL A 514 55.78 27.92 6.10
CA VAL A 514 56.67 28.99 5.70
C VAL A 514 55.84 30.20 5.27
N TRP A 515 56.36 31.37 5.48
CA TRP A 515 55.72 32.61 5.06
C TRP A 515 56.70 33.54 4.37
N MET A 516 56.18 34.36 3.44
CA MET A 516 56.85 35.51 2.86
C MET A 516 55.97 36.73 3.03
N GLU A 517 56.56 37.84 3.51
CA GLU A 517 55.91 39.14 3.59
C GLU A 517 56.58 40.13 2.67
N VAL A 518 55.77 40.93 1.97
CA VAL A 518 56.25 42.10 1.22
C VAL A 518 55.57 43.32 1.83
N ALA A 519 56.37 44.20 2.40
CA ALA A 519 55.93 45.44 3.04
C ALA A 519 56.47 46.64 2.25
N ASP A 520 55.59 47.55 1.84
CA ASP A 520 55.92 48.78 1.18
C ASP A 520 55.44 50.02 2.00
N ASN A 521 55.94 51.17 1.69
CA ASN A 521 55.49 52.47 2.23
C ASN A 521 54.73 53.29 1.16
N GLY A 522 54.05 52.59 0.26
CA GLY A 522 53.28 53.14 -0.88
C GLY A 522 51.99 53.82 -0.48
N ILE A 523 51.11 53.96 -1.47
CA ILE A 523 49.79 54.66 -1.30
C ILE A 523 48.80 53.90 -0.44
N GLY A 524 49.05 52.58 -0.19
CA GLY A 524 48.16 51.71 0.56
C GLY A 524 46.82 51.45 -0.13
N ILE A 525 45.90 50.80 0.60
CA ILE A 525 44.56 50.42 0.12
C ILE A 525 43.52 50.88 1.15
N PRO A 526 42.44 51.60 0.74
CA PRO A 526 41.33 51.96 1.62
C PRO A 526 40.73 50.72 2.31
N LYS A 527 40.26 50.87 3.56
CA LYS A 527 39.72 49.73 4.32
C LYS A 527 38.53 49.03 3.63
N GLU A 528 37.70 49.79 2.94
CA GLU A 528 36.54 49.32 2.19
C GLU A 528 36.91 48.42 0.98
N ASP A 529 38.07 48.64 0.40
CA ASP A 529 38.53 47.91 -0.80
C ASP A 529 39.37 46.68 -0.47
N ARG A 530 39.87 46.54 0.77
CA ARG A 530 40.78 45.45 1.16
C ARG A 530 40.26 44.05 0.99
N GLY A 531 38.96 43.84 1.16
CA GLY A 531 38.31 42.54 0.94
C GLY A 531 38.18 42.16 -0.53
N ARG A 532 38.23 43.18 -1.41
CA ARG A 532 37.92 43.03 -2.84
C ARG A 532 39.15 42.96 -3.74
N ILE A 533 40.34 43.29 -3.26
CA ILE A 533 41.54 43.31 -4.12
C ILE A 533 41.93 41.96 -4.74
N PHE A 534 41.41 40.89 -4.21
CA PHE A 534 41.59 39.53 -4.74
C PHE A 534 40.48 39.12 -5.74
N GLU A 535 39.45 39.98 -5.93
CA GLU A 535 38.44 39.78 -6.95
C GLU A 535 39.05 39.99 -8.36
N ARG A 536 38.54 39.30 -9.35
CA ARG A 536 38.97 39.38 -10.76
C ARG A 536 38.63 40.76 -11.32
N PHE A 537 39.59 41.39 -12.00
CA PHE A 537 39.48 42.75 -12.60
C PHE A 537 39.25 43.87 -11.59
N TYR A 538 39.30 43.60 -10.28
CA TYR A 538 39.12 44.64 -9.28
C TYR A 538 40.30 45.58 -9.21
N ARG A 539 40.02 46.88 -9.12
CA ARG A 539 41.06 47.96 -9.04
C ARG A 539 40.47 49.11 -8.19
N VAL A 540 41.23 49.55 -7.22
CA VAL A 540 40.86 50.63 -6.29
C VAL A 540 40.65 51.96 -7.04
N ASP A 541 41.48 52.28 -8.00
CA ASP A 541 41.38 53.49 -8.84
C ASP A 541 41.54 53.15 -10.32
N LYS A 542 40.42 53.16 -11.07
CA LYS A 542 40.37 52.82 -12.50
C LYS A 542 41.10 53.82 -13.39
N ALA A 543 41.23 55.09 -12.98
CA ALA A 543 41.87 56.14 -13.77
C ALA A 543 43.40 56.11 -13.70
N ARG A 544 43.93 56.10 -12.49
CA ARG A 544 45.38 56.14 -12.23
C ARG A 544 46.09 54.83 -12.58
N SER A 545 45.40 53.70 -12.41
CA SER A 545 46.00 52.39 -12.73
C SER A 545 45.98 52.02 -14.22
N ARG A 546 45.31 52.82 -15.11
CA ARG A 546 45.46 52.67 -16.56
C ARG A 546 46.82 53.15 -17.02
N GLU A 547 47.34 54.22 -16.47
CA GLU A 547 48.69 54.71 -16.80
C GLU A 547 49.79 53.75 -16.36
N SER A 548 49.54 52.98 -15.32
CA SER A 548 50.50 52.02 -14.75
C SER A 548 50.33 50.57 -15.25
N GLY A 549 49.43 50.30 -16.23
CA GLY A 549 49.37 49.03 -16.99
C GLY A 549 48.85 47.80 -16.24
N GLY A 550 48.16 47.90 -15.09
CA GLY A 550 47.66 46.76 -14.33
C GLY A 550 46.39 46.14 -14.91
N THR A 551 46.28 44.85 -14.98
CA THR A 551 45.14 44.07 -15.52
C THR A 551 44.05 43.84 -14.48
N GLY A 552 44.38 43.93 -13.19
CA GLY A 552 43.50 43.53 -12.10
C GLY A 552 43.34 42.00 -11.94
N LEU A 553 44.12 41.20 -12.72
CA LEU A 553 44.10 39.76 -12.64
C LEU A 553 45.21 39.15 -11.77
N GLY A 554 46.33 39.86 -11.61
CA GLY A 554 47.52 39.32 -10.94
C GLY A 554 47.25 38.85 -9.49
N LEU A 555 46.54 39.62 -8.67
CA LEU A 555 46.25 39.22 -7.28
C LEU A 555 45.19 38.14 -7.19
N SER A 556 44.20 38.11 -8.10
CA SER A 556 43.21 37.02 -8.15
C SER A 556 43.86 35.71 -8.58
N ILE A 557 44.80 35.74 -9.55
CA ILE A 557 45.60 34.56 -9.94
C ILE A 557 46.51 34.13 -8.76
N ALA A 558 47.13 35.08 -8.06
CA ALA A 558 47.92 34.78 -6.90
C ALA A 558 47.10 34.08 -5.78
N LYS A 559 45.91 34.56 -5.53
CA LYS A 559 44.95 33.93 -4.61
C LYS A 559 44.60 32.50 -5.01
N GLU A 560 44.21 32.28 -6.26
CA GLU A 560 43.84 30.95 -6.79
C GLU A 560 45.03 29.96 -6.68
N ILE A 561 46.25 30.41 -7.01
CA ILE A 561 47.44 29.55 -6.92
C ILE A 561 47.69 29.16 -5.46
N ILE A 562 47.61 30.10 -4.53
CA ILE A 562 47.89 29.87 -3.11
C ILE A 562 46.79 28.98 -2.49
N ASP A 563 45.54 29.23 -2.80
CA ASP A 563 44.43 28.41 -2.33
C ASP A 563 44.55 26.93 -2.79
N ARG A 564 44.99 26.70 -4.04
CA ARG A 564 45.29 25.34 -4.53
C ARG A 564 46.51 24.68 -3.87
N HIS A 565 47.40 25.48 -3.29
CA HIS A 565 48.49 24.97 -2.48
C HIS A 565 48.11 24.85 -0.99
N GLU A 566 46.81 24.98 -0.64
CA GLU A 566 46.30 24.97 0.75
C GLU A 566 46.98 26.01 1.64
N GLY A 567 47.46 27.10 1.02
CA GLY A 567 48.08 28.23 1.66
C GLY A 567 47.10 29.37 1.92
N THR A 568 47.67 30.51 2.41
CA THR A 568 46.90 31.76 2.57
C THR A 568 47.64 32.94 1.98
N ILE A 569 46.94 33.87 1.35
CA ILE A 569 47.44 35.19 0.96
C ILE A 569 46.52 36.24 1.58
N GLU A 570 47.10 37.13 2.37
CA GLU A 570 46.33 38.10 3.18
C GLU A 570 47.05 39.44 3.31
N LEU A 571 46.27 40.47 3.64
CA LEU A 571 46.80 41.78 4.03
C LEU A 571 47.07 41.83 5.54
N VAL A 572 48.27 42.17 5.91
CA VAL A 572 48.67 42.34 7.33
C VAL A 572 48.52 43.80 7.72
N ASP A 573 47.72 44.07 8.76
CA ASP A 573 47.61 45.42 9.32
C ASP A 573 48.88 45.82 10.05
N ARG A 574 49.56 46.82 9.53
CA ARG A 574 50.69 47.47 10.20
C ARG A 574 50.44 48.97 10.41
N SER A 575 51.03 49.52 11.45
CA SER A 575 50.96 50.93 11.70
C SER A 575 51.88 51.66 10.73
N GLY A 576 51.36 52.58 9.90
CA GLY A 576 52.14 53.37 8.96
C GLY A 576 51.54 53.42 7.55
N PRO A 577 52.13 54.22 6.64
CA PRO A 577 51.74 54.26 5.26
C PRO A 577 52.18 52.98 4.54
N GLY A 578 51.42 52.60 3.46
CA GLY A 578 51.74 51.48 2.58
C GLY A 578 50.89 50.26 2.82
N LEU A 579 51.36 49.15 2.26
CA LEU A 579 50.68 47.83 2.28
C LEU A 579 51.65 46.76 2.75
N THR A 580 51.13 45.73 3.43
CA THR A 580 51.87 44.50 3.70
C THR A 580 51.05 43.32 3.26
N VAL A 581 51.61 42.53 2.35
CA VAL A 581 51.00 41.28 1.86
C VAL A 581 51.80 40.11 2.41
N ARG A 582 51.10 39.16 3.05
CA ARG A 582 51.71 37.92 3.55
C ARG A 582 51.20 36.73 2.76
N ILE A 583 52.11 35.87 2.33
CA ILE A 583 51.85 34.57 1.70
C ILE A 583 52.30 33.51 2.70
N THR A 584 51.45 32.50 2.97
CA THR A 584 51.79 31.39 3.87
C THR A 584 51.53 30.08 3.19
N LEU A 585 52.46 29.13 3.23
CA LEU A 585 52.39 27.81 2.59
C LEU A 585 52.74 26.71 3.60
N LEU A 586 52.19 25.52 3.39
CA LEU A 586 52.53 24.30 4.13
C LEU A 586 53.90 23.77 3.69
N VAL A 587 54.75 23.33 4.62
CA VAL A 587 56.05 22.71 4.29
C VAL A 587 55.86 21.40 3.55
N GLU A 588 54.89 20.59 3.95
CA GLU A 588 54.60 19.27 3.36
C GLU A 588 53.81 19.33 2.04
N GLY A 589 53.35 20.54 1.65
CA GLY A 589 52.53 20.76 0.47
C GLY A 589 51.06 20.38 0.68
N PRO A 590 50.22 20.52 -0.36
CA PRO A 590 48.80 20.24 -0.30
C PRO A 590 48.50 18.74 -0.17
N HIS A 591 47.47 18.41 0.59
CA HIS A 591 47.07 17.01 0.84
C HIS A 591 46.34 16.36 -0.32
N HIS A 592 45.76 17.11 -1.24
CA HIS A 592 44.96 16.65 -2.36
C HIS A 592 45.72 15.97 -3.54
N GLY A 593 47.03 15.75 -3.39
CA GLY A 593 47.88 15.11 -4.41
C GLY A 593 48.41 13.70 -4.04
N ARG A 594 47.85 13.07 -3.01
CA ARG A 594 48.33 11.77 -2.48
C ARG A 594 47.35 10.61 -2.67
N GLU A 595 46.43 10.64 -3.67
CA GLU A 595 45.69 9.45 -4.10
C GLU A 595 46.20 8.97 -5.45
#